data_189d1614bc5417700c3c63b98c490963
#
_entry.id   189d1614bc5417700c3c63b98c490963
#
_cell.length_a   1.000
_cell.length_b   1.000
_cell.length_c   1.000
_cell.angle_alpha   90.00
_cell.angle_beta   90.00
_cell.angle_gamma   90.00
#
_symmetry.space_group_name_H-M   'P 1'
#
loop_
_entity.id
_entity.type
_entity.pdbx_description
1 polymer ?
#
loop_
_entity_poly.entity_id
_entity_poly.type
_entity_poly.pdbx_seq_one_letter_code
_entity_poly.pdbx_strand_id
1 'polypeptide(L)'
;MSELKKLLGRRVQELRKTRKIKQEELAEMINIAPRNMSNIETGRCFPSPENIEKIANVLDIKIKDLFDFEHQQDDEDLLDGIISRIKPLKRDRLQDFYKIIKSLTD
;
A
#
# COMPACT_ATOMS: atom_id res chain seq x y z
N MET A 1 6.63 6.80 14.16
CA MET A 1 6.11 5.46 13.82
C MET A 1 6.91 4.89 12.65
N SER A 2 7.17 3.58 12.66
CA SER A 2 7.96 2.94 11.60
C SER A 2 7.21 2.98 10.26
N GLU A 3 7.90 3.40 9.22
CA GLU A 3 7.39 3.36 7.85
C GLU A 3 6.99 1.94 7.44
N LEU A 4 7.80 0.95 7.78
CA LEU A 4 7.55 -0.45 7.47
C LEU A 4 6.24 -0.95 8.06
N LYS A 5 5.95 -0.58 9.32
CA LYS A 5 4.69 -0.98 9.98
C LYS A 5 3.48 -0.46 9.22
N LYS A 6 3.55 0.79 8.77
CA LYS A 6 2.45 1.42 8.03
C LYS A 6 2.26 0.77 6.65
N LEU A 7 3.35 0.54 5.94
CA LEU A 7 3.32 -0.07 4.61
C LEU A 7 2.75 -1.47 4.68
N LEU A 8 3.22 -2.28 5.62
CA LEU A 8 2.72 -3.64 5.79
C LEU A 8 1.24 -3.65 6.18
N GLY A 9 0.86 -2.78 7.11
CA GLY A 9 -0.54 -2.67 7.53
C GLY A 9 -1.48 -2.34 6.39
N ARG A 10 -1.11 -1.37 5.55
CA ARG A 10 -1.88 -1.01 4.36
C ARG A 10 -1.95 -2.16 3.37
N ARG A 11 -0.86 -2.90 3.20
CA ARG A 11 -0.79 -4.02 2.27
C ARG A 11 -1.73 -5.15 2.72
N VAL A 12 -1.71 -5.46 4.01
CA VAL A 12 -2.64 -6.46 4.58
C VAL A 12 -4.09 -6.04 4.32
N GLN A 13 -4.41 -4.78 4.61
CA GLN A 13 -5.76 -4.26 4.39
C GLN A 13 -6.18 -4.34 2.92
N GLU A 14 -5.31 -3.92 2.01
CA GLU A 14 -5.53 -3.94 0.57
C GLU A 14 -5.81 -5.36 0.08
N LEU A 15 -4.95 -6.31 0.43
CA LEU A 15 -5.11 -7.71 0.02
C LEU A 15 -6.34 -8.35 0.65
N ARG A 16 -6.62 -8.04 1.91
CA ARG A 16 -7.82 -8.52 2.58
C ARG A 16 -9.09 -8.06 1.87
N LYS A 17 -9.16 -6.78 1.53
CA LYS A 17 -10.31 -6.21 0.81
C LYS A 17 -10.47 -6.82 -0.58
N THR A 18 -9.36 -7.07 -1.26
CA THR A 18 -9.37 -7.75 -2.57
C THR A 18 -10.02 -9.14 -2.46
N ARG A 19 -9.80 -9.84 -1.36
CA ARG A 19 -10.39 -11.16 -1.10
C ARG A 19 -11.80 -11.07 -0.50
N LYS A 20 -12.31 -9.85 -0.28
CA LYS A 20 -13.64 -9.60 0.30
C LYS A 20 -13.80 -10.21 1.69
N ILE A 21 -12.73 -10.19 2.46
CA ILE A 21 -12.70 -10.65 3.85
C ILE A 21 -12.78 -9.43 4.76
N LYS A 22 -13.64 -9.50 5.77
CA LYS A 22 -13.72 -8.44 6.78
C LYS A 22 -12.54 -8.52 7.73
N GLN A 23 -12.17 -7.38 8.32
CA GLN A 23 -11.08 -7.33 9.29
C GLN A 23 -11.28 -8.32 10.44
N GLU A 24 -12.51 -8.37 10.97
CA GLU A 24 -12.87 -9.29 12.06
C GLU A 24 -12.76 -10.74 11.65
N GLU A 25 -13.12 -11.06 10.41
CA GLU A 25 -13.00 -12.40 9.87
C GLU A 25 -11.55 -12.84 9.76
N LEU A 26 -10.68 -11.96 9.27
CA LEU A 26 -9.26 -12.28 9.16
C LEU A 26 -8.66 -12.50 10.55
N ALA A 27 -9.01 -11.66 11.51
CA ALA A 27 -8.55 -11.81 12.89
C ALA A 27 -8.96 -13.19 13.45
N GLU A 28 -10.20 -13.60 13.23
CA GLU A 28 -10.70 -14.89 13.67
C GLU A 28 -9.95 -16.05 12.98
N MET A 29 -9.74 -15.93 11.67
CA MET A 29 -9.06 -16.97 10.89
C MET A 29 -7.63 -17.23 11.34
N ILE A 30 -6.93 -16.20 11.81
CA ILE A 30 -5.55 -16.35 12.30
C ILE A 30 -5.47 -16.39 13.82
N ASN A 31 -6.62 -16.43 14.48
CA ASN A 31 -6.75 -16.59 15.93
C ASN A 31 -6.08 -15.46 16.73
N ILE A 32 -6.36 -14.23 16.37
CA ILE A 32 -5.96 -13.06 17.16
C ILE A 32 -7.19 -12.20 17.47
N ALA A 33 -7.09 -11.35 18.50
CA ALA A 33 -8.16 -10.43 18.82
C ALA A 33 -8.39 -9.43 17.68
N PRO A 34 -9.65 -9.04 17.42
CA PRO A 34 -9.94 -8.02 16.40
C PRO A 34 -9.15 -6.72 16.60
N ARG A 35 -8.95 -6.32 17.84
CA ARG A 35 -8.15 -5.13 18.17
C ARG A 35 -6.71 -5.26 17.70
N ASN A 36 -6.13 -6.46 17.82
CA ASN A 36 -4.76 -6.71 17.36
C ASN A 36 -4.67 -6.60 15.84
N MET A 37 -5.66 -7.12 15.13
CA MET A 37 -5.71 -6.97 13.67
C MET A 37 -5.82 -5.50 13.27
N SER A 38 -6.66 -4.74 13.94
CA SER A 38 -6.78 -3.30 13.71
C SER A 38 -5.45 -2.58 13.92
N ASN A 39 -4.72 -2.93 14.96
CA ASN A 39 -3.41 -2.34 15.25
C ASN A 39 -2.37 -2.71 14.18
N ILE A 40 -2.45 -3.91 13.62
CA ILE A 40 -1.58 -4.31 12.51
C ILE A 40 -1.90 -3.47 11.27
N GLU A 41 -3.16 -3.38 10.90
CA GLU A 41 -3.57 -2.67 9.67
C GLU A 41 -3.34 -1.16 9.74
N THR A 42 -3.41 -0.58 10.93
CA THR A 42 -3.14 0.86 11.12
C THR A 42 -1.65 1.19 11.32
N GLY A 43 -0.79 0.18 11.37
CA GLY A 43 0.64 0.37 11.54
C GLY A 43 1.09 0.66 12.95
N ARG A 44 0.24 0.40 13.94
CA ARG A 44 0.59 0.58 15.35
C ARG A 44 1.48 -0.54 15.87
N CYS A 45 1.30 -1.75 15.36
CA CYS A 45 2.18 -2.86 15.70
C CYS A 45 2.53 -3.69 14.47
N PHE A 46 3.70 -4.32 14.55
CA PHE A 46 4.16 -5.23 13.51
C PHE A 46 3.75 -6.65 13.89
N PRO A 47 3.18 -7.45 12.95
CA PRO A 47 2.78 -8.82 13.29
C PRO A 47 3.99 -9.70 13.56
N SER A 48 3.79 -10.74 14.38
CA SER A 48 4.82 -11.75 14.62
C SER A 48 5.08 -12.55 13.34
N PRO A 49 6.25 -13.23 13.24
CA PRO A 49 6.51 -14.10 12.09
C PRO A 49 5.41 -15.15 11.86
N GLU A 50 4.88 -15.74 12.93
CA GLU A 50 3.80 -16.72 12.84
C GLU A 50 2.53 -16.07 12.24
N ASN A 51 2.20 -14.88 12.66
CA ASN A 51 1.02 -14.18 12.14
C ASN A 51 1.22 -13.73 10.70
N ILE A 52 2.42 -13.36 10.29
CA ILE A 52 2.74 -13.06 8.89
C ILE A 52 2.47 -14.29 8.02
N GLU A 53 2.93 -15.45 8.44
CA GLU A 53 2.70 -16.69 7.72
C GLU A 53 1.20 -17.04 7.63
N LYS A 54 0.48 -16.89 8.75
CA LYS A 54 -0.97 -17.15 8.78
C LYS A 54 -1.75 -16.21 7.87
N ILE A 55 -1.40 -14.93 7.89
CA ILE A 55 -2.03 -13.92 7.03
C ILE A 55 -1.81 -14.28 5.56
N ALA A 56 -0.58 -14.61 5.18
CA ALA A 56 -0.25 -14.99 3.83
C ALA A 56 -1.04 -16.25 3.40
N ASN A 57 -1.14 -17.24 4.27
CA ASN A 57 -1.87 -18.47 3.99
C ASN A 57 -3.37 -18.20 3.80
N VAL A 58 -3.99 -17.43 4.69
CA VAL A 58 -5.42 -17.11 4.58
C VAL A 58 -5.72 -16.32 3.32
N LEU A 59 -4.85 -15.36 2.98
CA LEU A 59 -5.01 -14.54 1.79
C LEU A 59 -4.57 -15.26 0.51
N ASP A 60 -4.03 -16.46 0.62
CA ASP A 60 -3.56 -17.27 -0.50
C ASP A 60 -2.54 -16.53 -1.37
N ILE A 61 -1.54 -15.97 -0.71
CA ILE A 61 -0.44 -15.26 -1.34
C ILE A 61 0.89 -15.72 -0.76
N LYS A 62 1.97 -15.39 -1.43
CA LYS A 62 3.32 -15.62 -0.91
C LYS A 62 3.69 -14.51 0.08
N ILE A 63 4.57 -14.83 1.03
CA ILE A 63 5.05 -13.85 2.00
C ILE A 63 5.63 -12.61 1.28
N LYS A 64 6.36 -12.80 0.20
CA LYS A 64 6.93 -11.69 -0.58
C LYS A 64 5.86 -10.72 -1.07
N ASP A 65 4.65 -11.20 -1.35
CA ASP A 65 3.57 -10.35 -1.83
C ASP A 65 3.07 -9.40 -0.74
N LEU A 66 3.15 -9.81 0.53
CA LEU A 66 2.85 -8.93 1.66
C LEU A 66 3.81 -7.75 1.75
N PHE A 67 5.03 -7.92 1.29
CA PHE A 67 6.07 -6.90 1.36
C PHE A 67 6.29 -6.18 0.03
N ASP A 68 5.39 -6.38 -0.92
CA ASP A 68 5.39 -5.63 -2.18
C ASP A 68 4.58 -4.35 -1.99
N PHE A 69 5.27 -3.23 -1.88
CA PHE A 69 4.68 -1.92 -1.59
C PHE A 69 4.68 -0.98 -2.81
N GLU A 70 4.92 -1.50 -3.99
CA GLU A 70 5.07 -0.67 -5.19
C GLU A 70 3.83 0.18 -5.51
N HIS A 71 2.64 -0.28 -5.09
CA HIS A 71 1.38 0.41 -5.36
C HIS A 71 0.97 1.37 -4.26
N GLN A 72 1.78 1.50 -3.20
CA GLN A 72 1.43 2.33 -2.04
C GLN A 72 2.09 3.70 -2.11
N GLN A 73 1.76 4.43 -3.17
CA GLN A 73 2.16 5.82 -3.30
C GLN A 73 0.94 6.69 -3.06
N ASP A 74 1.02 7.64 -2.12
CA ASP A 74 -0.03 8.62 -1.94
C ASP A 74 0.05 9.71 -3.01
N ASP A 75 -0.93 10.59 -3.05
CA ASP A 75 -1.02 11.64 -4.06
C ASP A 75 0.20 12.57 -4.03
N GLU A 76 0.70 12.85 -2.85
CA GLU A 76 1.87 13.72 -2.65
C GLU A 76 3.13 13.08 -3.23
N ASP A 77 3.33 11.79 -2.99
CA ASP A 77 4.45 11.05 -3.57
C ASP A 77 4.38 10.98 -5.08
N LEU A 78 3.19 10.78 -5.63
CA LEU A 78 2.97 10.78 -7.07
C LEU A 78 3.28 12.14 -7.68
N LEU A 79 2.84 13.23 -7.04
CA LEU A 79 3.14 14.59 -7.48
C LEU A 79 4.64 14.87 -7.46
N ASP A 80 5.31 14.51 -6.37
CA ASP A 80 6.76 14.68 -6.25
C ASP A 80 7.50 13.89 -7.32
N GLY A 81 7.06 12.68 -7.62
CA GLY A 81 7.62 11.86 -8.67
C GLY A 81 7.47 12.49 -10.06
N ILE A 82 6.30 13.05 -10.34
CA ILE A 82 6.03 13.75 -11.60
C ILE A 82 6.93 15.00 -11.71
N ILE A 83 6.95 15.82 -10.67
CA ILE A 83 7.73 17.05 -10.65
C ILE A 83 9.22 16.75 -10.84
N SER A 84 9.75 15.75 -10.14
CA SER A 84 11.17 15.40 -10.23
C SER A 84 11.58 14.93 -11.64
N ARG A 85 10.64 14.32 -12.38
CA ARG A 85 10.90 13.86 -13.75
C ARG A 85 10.82 14.98 -14.79
N ILE A 86 9.92 15.95 -14.59
CA ILE A 86 9.72 17.01 -15.56
C ILE A 86 10.59 18.24 -15.29
N LYS A 87 10.98 18.48 -14.04
CA LYS A 87 11.75 19.66 -13.62
C LYS A 87 13.06 19.86 -14.40
N PRO A 88 13.85 18.80 -14.69
CA PRO A 88 15.09 18.97 -15.45
C PRO A 88 14.90 19.09 -16.96
N LEU A 89 13.67 19.00 -17.47
CA LEU A 89 13.41 19.05 -18.90
C LEU A 89 13.59 20.43 -19.49
N LYS A 90 13.99 20.48 -20.76
CA LYS A 90 14.08 21.73 -21.51
C LYS A 90 12.68 22.22 -21.87
N ARG A 91 12.61 23.52 -22.22
CA ARG A 91 11.34 24.22 -22.47
C ARG A 91 10.45 23.52 -23.50
N ASP A 92 11.02 23.06 -24.60
CA ASP A 92 10.25 22.35 -25.65
C ASP A 92 9.58 21.09 -25.12
N ARG A 93 10.29 20.30 -24.33
CA ARG A 93 9.75 19.09 -23.72
C ARG A 93 8.71 19.41 -22.65
N LEU A 94 8.95 20.46 -21.86
CA LEU A 94 7.96 20.92 -20.87
C LEU A 94 6.66 21.33 -21.56
N GLN A 95 6.74 22.02 -22.69
CA GLN A 95 5.57 22.41 -23.46
C GLN A 95 4.80 21.21 -23.97
N ASP A 96 5.49 20.15 -24.43
CA ASP A 96 4.86 18.93 -24.87
C ASP A 96 4.10 18.25 -23.72
N PHE A 97 4.72 18.12 -22.55
CA PHE A 97 4.06 17.55 -21.38
C PHE A 97 2.89 18.39 -20.90
N TYR A 98 3.04 19.72 -20.94
CA TYR A 98 1.95 20.62 -20.58
C TYR A 98 0.72 20.37 -21.46
N LYS A 99 0.91 20.23 -22.77
CA LYS A 99 -0.18 19.97 -23.71
C LYS A 99 -0.88 18.62 -23.40
N ILE A 100 -0.08 17.59 -23.10
CA ILE A 100 -0.62 16.27 -22.74
C ILE A 100 -1.47 16.36 -21.47
N ILE A 101 -0.91 16.99 -20.42
CA ILE A 101 -1.60 17.14 -19.14
C ILE A 101 -2.88 17.95 -19.32
N LYS A 102 -2.82 19.02 -20.06
CA LYS A 102 -3.99 19.86 -20.33
C LYS A 102 -5.08 19.06 -21.03
N SER A 103 -4.72 18.23 -22.01
CA SER A 103 -5.69 17.39 -22.73
C SER A 103 -6.36 16.36 -21.83
N LEU A 104 -5.69 15.93 -20.77
CA LEU A 104 -6.22 14.97 -19.81
C LEU A 104 -7.12 15.60 -18.74
N THR A 105 -6.94 16.88 -18.45
CA THR A 105 -7.62 17.56 -17.35
C THR A 105 -8.72 18.53 -17.77
N ASP A 106 -8.75 18.92 -19.01
CA ASP A 106 -9.77 19.87 -19.53
C ASP A 106 -11.01 19.14 -20.15
#